data_36fba6ff5e99b9a85bab53d1444afb50
#
_entry.id   36fba6ff5e99b9a85bab53d1444afb50
#
_cell.length_a   1.000
_cell.length_b   1.000
_cell.length_c   1.000
_cell.angle_alpha   90.00
_cell.angle_beta   90.00
_cell.angle_gamma   90.00
#
_symmetry.space_group_name_H-M   'P 1'
#
loop_
_entity.id
_entity.type
_entity.pdbx_description
1 polymer ?
#
loop_
_entity_poly.entity_id
_entity_poly.type
_entity_poly.pdbx_seq_one_letter_code
_entity_poly.pdbx_strand_id
1 'polypeptide(L)'
;MTETSGDDTGSALDGEGPGAGSMAATSRGAGAPRDPTPPLGTPALRTERAPASTADDRRAAAADPAPSGRSPQARHRPRHRIGRHSRRRRAVALLGLAAVLVGVGGLAWWVRRVVEGVPDRSTAVVVVPPGGSLTSMVASLARAGVVGSGTLFHLWLLTQHGGVIQPGAYRLRRDEGFAAAVRALEAGPNLDRLVVPPGFTVAEIAARYGALGFSRVAFLRAATEVRAPLEPPDVHTLEGLLAPGTYQLVPGEPAQRAVEGMVARFDEEARAAGIGSGPAPAGLDPYQVVVVASLIEREARLAADRPKVARVVYNRLADHMRLQVDATVLYAEHRSAGPLTRADLETPSPYNTYVHAGLPPTPICSPSVASLVAALHPAPGDWLYYVVVSRDGAEAFSATYAGQQANIALAERRGLG
;
A
#
# COMPACT_ATOMS: atom_id res chain seq x y z
N MET A 1 -10.90 64.81 -37.62
CA MET A 1 -11.92 65.54 -38.34
C MET A 1 -13.22 64.81 -38.05
N THR A 2 -13.95 65.52 -37.19
CA THR A 2 -15.39 65.74 -37.02
C THR A 2 -16.19 64.49 -36.62
N GLU A 3 -16.60 64.37 -35.34
CA GLU A 3 -17.78 65.04 -34.67
C GLU A 3 -19.08 64.66 -35.36
N THR A 4 -19.97 63.96 -34.64
CA THR A 4 -21.12 64.46 -33.87
C THR A 4 -21.85 63.27 -33.28
N SER A 5 -22.04 63.11 -31.98
CA SER A 5 -23.07 63.68 -31.10
C SER A 5 -24.52 63.44 -31.53
N GLY A 6 -25.28 62.83 -30.67
CA GLY A 6 -26.71 62.64 -30.73
C GLY A 6 -27.21 61.90 -29.47
N ASP A 7 -27.57 62.68 -28.50
CA ASP A 7 -28.45 62.47 -27.34
C ASP A 7 -29.85 61.97 -27.82
N ASP A 8 -30.52 61.14 -27.05
CA ASP A 8 -31.79 61.52 -26.43
C ASP A 8 -32.43 60.40 -25.61
N THR A 9 -32.56 60.61 -24.37
CA THR A 9 -33.64 60.55 -23.39
C THR A 9 -34.77 59.55 -23.60
N GLY A 10 -35.12 58.89 -22.53
CA GLY A 10 -36.52 58.74 -22.20
C GLY A 10 -36.93 57.44 -21.53
N SER A 11 -37.10 57.56 -20.28
CA SER A 11 -38.30 57.28 -19.48
C SER A 11 -38.49 55.91 -18.86
N ALA A 12 -38.49 55.96 -17.56
CA ALA A 12 -39.00 55.09 -16.57
C ALA A 12 -40.43 54.58 -16.83
N LEU A 13 -40.78 53.42 -16.33
CA LEU A 13 -41.97 53.22 -15.53
C LEU A 13 -41.86 51.95 -14.66
N ASP A 14 -42.21 52.17 -13.46
CA ASP A 14 -42.44 51.39 -12.27
C ASP A 14 -43.33 50.14 -12.51
N GLY A 15 -43.11 49.12 -11.68
CA GLY A 15 -44.01 48.00 -11.52
C GLY A 15 -43.67 47.17 -10.28
N GLU A 16 -44.31 47.57 -9.17
CA GLU A 16 -44.27 46.99 -7.84
C GLU A 16 -44.56 45.50 -7.79
N GLY A 17 -44.01 44.84 -6.76
CA GLY A 17 -44.25 43.50 -6.28
C GLY A 17 -45.73 43.23 -5.90
N PRO A 18 -46.13 42.28 -5.08
CA PRO A 18 -45.43 41.65 -3.95
C PRO A 18 -45.66 40.14 -3.84
N GLY A 19 -45.15 39.48 -2.79
CA GLY A 19 -45.69 38.22 -2.37
C GLY A 19 -44.72 37.34 -1.58
N ALA A 20 -44.68 37.62 -0.29
CA ALA A 20 -44.13 36.78 0.75
C ALA A 20 -44.77 35.38 0.78
N GLY A 21 -43.99 34.39 1.10
CA GLY A 21 -44.42 33.04 1.40
C GLY A 21 -43.36 32.27 2.19
N SER A 22 -43.19 32.73 3.42
CA SER A 22 -42.55 31.97 4.49
C SER A 22 -43.33 30.70 4.79
N MET A 23 -42.67 29.54 4.78
CA MET A 23 -43.10 28.42 5.62
C MET A 23 -41.88 27.70 6.15
N ALA A 24 -41.56 28.00 7.38
CA ALA A 24 -40.81 27.18 8.29
C ALA A 24 -41.60 25.89 8.56
N ALA A 25 -40.94 24.76 8.46
CA ALA A 25 -41.39 23.51 9.06
C ALA A 25 -40.25 22.96 9.88
N THR A 26 -40.47 23.08 11.15
CA THR A 26 -39.81 22.55 12.32
C THR A 26 -39.54 21.06 12.25
N SER A 27 -38.31 20.78 12.60
CA SER A 27 -37.77 19.71 13.45
C SER A 27 -38.71 18.67 14.04
N ARG A 28 -38.25 17.48 14.09
CA ARG A 28 -38.17 16.47 15.17
C ARG A 28 -37.62 15.23 14.51
N GLY A 29 -36.52 14.64 14.89
CA GLY A 29 -36.15 14.26 16.24
C GLY A 29 -36.00 12.78 16.26
N ALA A 30 -34.83 12.35 16.67
CA ALA A 30 -34.59 11.08 17.34
C ALA A 30 -34.56 9.79 16.51
N GLY A 31 -33.49 9.07 16.71
CA GLY A 31 -33.43 7.65 16.47
C GLY A 31 -32.04 7.12 16.23
N ALA A 32 -31.16 7.18 17.21
CA ALA A 32 -30.01 6.29 17.27
C ALA A 32 -30.50 4.85 17.51
N PRO A 33 -30.06 3.88 16.79
CA PRO A 33 -30.26 2.48 17.17
C PRO A 33 -29.24 2.09 18.23
N ARG A 34 -29.79 1.62 19.32
CA ARG A 34 -29.13 1.02 20.46
C ARG A 34 -28.53 -0.34 20.04
N ASP A 35 -27.31 -0.57 20.46
CA ASP A 35 -26.75 -1.90 20.67
C ASP A 35 -27.67 -2.76 21.53
N PRO A 36 -27.72 -4.04 21.23
CA PRO A 36 -28.02 -5.03 22.24
C PRO A 36 -26.91 -6.06 22.33
N THR A 37 -26.04 -5.90 23.27
CA THR A 37 -25.34 -7.02 23.88
C THR A 37 -26.16 -7.51 25.05
N PRO A 38 -26.36 -8.80 25.21
CA PRO A 38 -26.42 -9.40 26.51
C PRO A 38 -25.30 -10.44 26.70
N PRO A 39 -24.74 -10.49 27.89
CA PRO A 39 -23.78 -11.53 28.24
C PRO A 39 -24.56 -12.74 28.82
N LEU A 40 -24.24 -13.89 28.32
CA LEU A 40 -24.52 -15.18 28.96
C LEU A 40 -23.17 -15.76 29.33
N GLY A 41 -22.83 -15.83 30.58
CA GLY A 41 -23.39 -16.74 31.54
C GLY A 41 -22.36 -17.86 31.73
N THR A 42 -21.33 -17.57 32.55
CA THR A 42 -20.42 -18.58 33.11
C THR A 42 -21.18 -19.46 34.11
N PRO A 43 -21.06 -20.77 34.05
CA PRO A 43 -21.29 -21.57 35.25
C PRO A 43 -19.97 -21.81 35.98
N ALA A 44 -19.96 -21.33 37.19
CA ALA A 44 -18.98 -21.68 38.18
C ALA A 44 -19.03 -23.19 38.47
N LEU A 45 -17.93 -23.86 38.38
CA LEU A 45 -17.72 -25.18 38.95
C LEU A 45 -16.98 -25.04 40.27
N ARG A 46 -17.69 -25.40 41.20
CA ARG A 46 -17.56 -25.61 42.63
C ARG A 46 -16.30 -26.38 42.98
N THR A 47 -15.52 -25.77 43.81
CA THR A 47 -14.50 -26.42 44.63
C THR A 47 -15.15 -27.39 45.58
N GLU A 48 -14.76 -28.63 45.54
CA GLU A 48 -14.97 -29.55 46.65
C GLU A 48 -13.60 -29.99 47.19
N ARG A 49 -13.53 -29.73 48.46
CA ARG A 49 -12.42 -29.86 49.40
C ARG A 49 -12.34 -31.33 49.87
N ALA A 50 -11.12 -31.77 50.08
CA ALA A 50 -10.73 -32.99 50.79
C ALA A 50 -11.38 -33.09 52.16
N PRO A 51 -11.45 -34.29 52.73
CA PRO A 51 -10.95 -34.39 54.10
C PRO A 51 -9.86 -35.43 54.32
N ALA A 52 -8.98 -35.01 55.19
CA ALA A 52 -8.03 -35.83 55.88
C ALA A 52 -8.74 -36.69 56.95
N SER A 53 -8.20 -37.88 57.21
CA SER A 53 -8.37 -38.60 58.47
C SER A 53 -7.19 -39.54 58.59
N THR A 54 -6.25 -39.20 59.39
CA THR A 54 -6.03 -39.54 60.79
C THR A 54 -6.17 -41.02 61.11
N ALA A 55 -5.03 -41.56 61.37
CA ALA A 55 -4.55 -42.07 62.68
C ALA A 55 -5.06 -43.44 63.16
N ASP A 56 -4.09 -44.08 63.59
CA ASP A 56 -4.00 -44.82 64.85
C ASP A 56 -4.43 -46.30 64.80
N ASP A 57 -3.73 -47.18 65.25
CA ASP A 57 -3.23 -47.56 66.55
C ASP A 57 -2.88 -49.09 66.55
N ARG A 58 -1.75 -49.33 67.09
CA ARG A 58 -1.51 -50.22 68.21
C ARG A 58 -1.49 -51.76 68.04
N ARG A 59 -0.36 -52.19 68.46
CA ARG A 59 -0.12 -53.27 69.47
C ARG A 59 -0.43 -54.70 69.06
N ALA A 60 0.28 -55.62 69.42
CA ALA A 60 1.30 -55.99 70.43
C ALA A 60 1.53 -57.48 70.30
N ALA A 61 2.67 -57.79 70.60
CA ALA A 61 3.13 -58.66 71.68
C ALA A 61 3.29 -60.13 71.45
N ALA A 62 4.48 -60.50 71.72
CA ALA A 62 4.91 -61.62 72.59
C ALA A 62 4.86 -63.03 71.92
N ALA A 63 5.86 -63.84 71.98
CA ALA A 63 6.66 -64.35 73.02
C ALA A 63 7.70 -65.31 72.44
N ASP A 64 8.85 -65.31 73.00
CA ASP A 64 9.86 -66.37 73.04
C ASP A 64 9.30 -67.69 73.58
N PRO A 65 9.91 -68.87 73.37
CA PRO A 65 11.23 -69.12 73.98
C PRO A 65 12.17 -70.08 73.15
N ALA A 66 13.42 -69.90 73.43
CA ALA A 66 14.51 -70.86 73.19
C ALA A 66 14.32 -72.13 74.07
N PRO A 67 15.08 -73.25 73.99
CA PRO A 67 16.51 -73.28 73.74
C PRO A 67 17.05 -74.54 72.98
N SER A 68 18.37 -74.56 72.97
CA SER A 68 19.32 -75.69 72.90
C SER A 68 19.80 -76.08 71.50
N GLY A 69 21.04 -75.80 71.24
CA GLY A 69 22.17 -76.60 71.52
C GLY A 69 22.71 -77.37 70.38
N ARG A 70 23.78 -77.02 69.77
CA ARG A 70 25.02 -77.79 69.52
C ARG A 70 25.97 -77.13 68.55
N SER A 71 27.18 -77.20 68.92
CA SER A 71 28.42 -76.68 68.37
C SER A 71 28.87 -77.37 67.05
N PRO A 72 30.04 -77.09 66.55
CA PRO A 72 30.27 -76.33 65.32
C PRO A 72 30.79 -77.22 64.19
N GLN A 73 30.38 -76.99 63.03
CA GLN A 73 31.03 -77.50 61.80
C GLN A 73 31.52 -76.38 60.94
N ALA A 74 32.82 -76.34 60.79
CA ALA A 74 33.52 -75.54 59.86
C ALA A 74 32.99 -75.74 58.47
N ARG A 75 32.35 -74.79 57.85
CA ARG A 75 32.06 -74.82 56.45
C ARG A 75 32.88 -73.71 55.74
N HIS A 76 33.68 -74.17 54.80
CA HIS A 76 34.42 -73.43 53.83
C HIS A 76 33.52 -72.27 53.21
N ARG A 77 33.96 -71.04 53.36
CA ARG A 77 33.41 -69.90 52.58
C ARG A 77 33.96 -69.99 51.16
N PRO A 78 33.16 -70.16 50.12
CA PRO A 78 33.62 -69.93 48.78
C PRO A 78 33.91 -68.45 48.62
N ARG A 79 35.16 -68.10 48.33
CA ARG A 79 35.56 -66.75 47.86
C ARG A 79 34.87 -66.52 46.52
N HIS A 80 33.73 -65.81 46.52
CA HIS A 80 33.17 -65.26 45.31
C HIS A 80 34.20 -64.31 44.68
N ARG A 81 34.85 -64.73 43.64
CA ARG A 81 35.52 -63.90 42.66
C ARG A 81 34.43 -63.01 42.05
N ILE A 82 34.20 -61.78 42.56
CA ILE A 82 33.41 -60.75 41.94
C ILE A 82 34.11 -60.40 40.63
N GLY A 83 33.52 -60.97 39.55
CA GLY A 83 34.16 -61.03 38.25
C GLY A 83 34.48 -59.63 37.70
N ARG A 84 35.64 -59.50 37.12
CA ARG A 84 36.11 -58.37 36.30
C ARG A 84 35.11 -57.94 35.21
N HIS A 85 34.13 -58.79 34.87
CA HIS A 85 33.09 -58.57 33.88
C HIS A 85 32.02 -57.56 34.33
N SER A 86 31.70 -57.46 35.63
CA SER A 86 30.70 -56.50 36.13
C SER A 86 31.24 -55.06 36.12
N ARG A 87 32.52 -54.85 36.33
CA ARG A 87 33.15 -53.52 36.24
C ARG A 87 33.20 -53.03 34.79
N ARG A 88 33.56 -53.91 33.86
CA ARG A 88 33.55 -53.55 32.41
C ARG A 88 32.14 -53.23 31.91
N ARG A 89 31.11 -53.99 32.29
CA ARG A 89 29.70 -53.67 31.91
C ARG A 89 29.22 -52.36 32.52
N ARG A 90 29.58 -52.03 33.75
CA ARG A 90 29.27 -50.73 34.37
C ARG A 90 30.03 -49.58 33.69
N ALA A 91 31.28 -49.77 33.35
CA ALA A 91 32.06 -48.79 32.62
C ALA A 91 31.48 -48.51 31.20
N VAL A 92 31.09 -49.54 30.47
CA VAL A 92 30.42 -49.40 29.15
C VAL A 92 29.07 -48.71 29.31
N ALA A 93 28.26 -49.06 30.32
CA ALA A 93 26.98 -48.41 30.57
C ALA A 93 27.16 -46.90 30.93
N LEU A 94 28.17 -46.57 31.74
CA LEU A 94 28.48 -45.19 32.06
C LEU A 94 29.01 -44.38 30.88
N LEU A 95 29.83 -45.01 30.03
CA LEU A 95 30.27 -44.39 28.77
C LEU A 95 29.09 -44.16 27.80
N GLY A 96 28.19 -45.14 27.69
CA GLY A 96 26.96 -45.00 26.89
C GLY A 96 26.07 -43.86 27.40
N LEU A 97 25.85 -43.80 28.73
CA LEU A 97 25.10 -42.69 29.35
C LEU A 97 25.77 -41.33 29.12
N ALA A 98 27.10 -41.25 29.30
CA ALA A 98 27.85 -40.02 29.02
C ALA A 98 27.72 -39.60 27.55
N ALA A 99 27.82 -40.52 26.59
CA ALA A 99 27.64 -40.25 25.19
C ALA A 99 26.22 -39.73 24.85
N VAL A 100 25.19 -40.32 25.49
CA VAL A 100 23.80 -39.84 25.35
C VAL A 100 23.64 -38.42 25.94
N LEU A 101 24.20 -38.17 27.11
CA LEU A 101 24.17 -36.83 27.76
C LEU A 101 24.88 -35.78 26.93
N VAL A 102 26.06 -36.12 26.37
CA VAL A 102 26.78 -35.23 25.45
C VAL A 102 25.96 -35.00 24.16
N GLY A 103 25.33 -36.05 23.60
CA GLY A 103 24.48 -35.91 22.44
C GLY A 103 23.24 -35.04 22.67
N VAL A 104 22.54 -35.27 23.80
CA VAL A 104 21.38 -34.46 24.20
C VAL A 104 21.81 -33.00 24.53
N GLY A 105 22.91 -32.83 25.25
CA GLY A 105 23.45 -31.51 25.53
C GLY A 105 23.89 -30.75 24.28
N GLY A 106 24.55 -31.43 23.35
CA GLY A 106 24.92 -30.89 22.03
C GLY A 106 23.71 -30.50 21.18
N LEU A 107 22.68 -31.36 21.15
CA LEU A 107 21.43 -31.07 20.44
C LEU A 107 20.69 -29.88 21.07
N ALA A 108 20.58 -29.85 22.40
CA ALA A 108 19.94 -28.73 23.10
C ALA A 108 20.69 -27.42 22.88
N TRP A 109 22.02 -27.45 22.92
CA TRP A 109 22.85 -26.29 22.60
C TRP A 109 22.66 -25.83 21.15
N TRP A 110 22.63 -26.77 20.19
CA TRP A 110 22.41 -26.46 18.77
C TRP A 110 21.01 -25.84 18.53
N VAL A 111 19.95 -26.44 19.10
CA VAL A 111 18.58 -25.89 19.02
C VAL A 111 18.52 -24.50 19.59
N ARG A 112 19.09 -24.30 20.78
CA ARG A 112 19.15 -23.00 21.43
C ARG A 112 19.90 -21.97 20.57
N ARG A 113 21.03 -22.37 19.98
CA ARG A 113 21.82 -21.55 19.07
C ARG A 113 21.02 -21.11 17.83
N VAL A 114 20.23 -22.02 17.25
CA VAL A 114 19.38 -21.74 16.09
C VAL A 114 18.19 -20.83 16.45
N VAL A 115 17.59 -21.01 17.62
CA VAL A 115 16.44 -20.24 18.10
C VAL A 115 16.86 -18.82 18.52
N GLU A 116 17.95 -18.69 19.25
CA GLU A 116 18.45 -17.39 19.73
C GLU A 116 19.16 -16.61 18.61
N GLY A 117 19.71 -17.29 17.60
CA GLY A 117 20.51 -16.71 16.53
C GLY A 117 21.82 -16.09 17.05
N VAL A 118 22.68 -15.70 16.14
CA VAL A 118 23.79 -14.76 16.39
C VAL A 118 23.78 -13.79 15.22
N PRO A 119 23.14 -12.63 15.40
CA PRO A 119 22.95 -11.69 14.30
C PRO A 119 24.29 -11.33 13.66
N ASP A 120 24.37 -11.56 12.36
CA ASP A 120 25.45 -11.05 11.53
C ASP A 120 25.22 -9.57 11.23
N ARG A 121 26.29 -8.84 10.89
CA ARG A 121 26.20 -7.46 10.40
C ARG A 121 25.59 -7.38 9.01
N SER A 122 25.58 -8.48 8.26
CA SER A 122 24.97 -8.56 6.95
C SER A 122 23.45 -8.58 7.05
N THR A 123 22.79 -7.93 6.08
CA THR A 123 21.33 -7.90 5.97
C THR A 123 20.88 -8.69 4.76
N ALA A 124 19.65 -9.20 4.82
CA ALA A 124 18.97 -9.81 3.68
C ALA A 124 17.64 -9.10 3.43
N VAL A 125 17.25 -9.03 2.18
CA VAL A 125 15.92 -8.54 1.81
C VAL A 125 15.00 -9.73 1.62
N VAL A 126 13.83 -9.67 2.29
CA VAL A 126 12.78 -10.69 2.21
C VAL A 126 11.49 -10.02 1.79
N VAL A 127 10.87 -10.54 0.74
CA VAL A 127 9.56 -10.08 0.28
C VAL A 127 8.48 -11.03 0.77
N VAL A 128 7.51 -10.49 1.51
CA VAL A 128 6.30 -11.19 1.95
C VAL A 128 5.16 -10.79 1.00
N PRO A 129 4.71 -11.69 0.11
CA PRO A 129 3.65 -11.36 -0.84
C PRO A 129 2.30 -11.22 -0.14
N PRO A 130 1.37 -10.38 -0.65
CA PRO A 130 0.01 -10.32 -0.16
C PRO A 130 -0.68 -11.68 -0.34
N GLY A 131 -1.37 -12.17 0.71
CA GLY A 131 -2.02 -13.48 0.69
C GLY A 131 -1.07 -14.68 0.73
N GLY A 132 0.23 -14.46 0.93
CA GLY A 132 1.21 -15.54 1.05
C GLY A 132 0.94 -16.45 2.25
N SER A 133 1.13 -17.78 2.08
CA SER A 133 1.01 -18.72 3.18
C SER A 133 2.16 -18.56 4.18
N LEU A 134 1.90 -18.93 5.44
CA LEU A 134 2.94 -18.96 6.49
C LEU A 134 4.16 -19.81 6.04
N THR A 135 3.89 -20.93 5.37
CA THR A 135 4.95 -21.82 4.86
C THR A 135 5.83 -21.13 3.81
N SER A 136 5.23 -20.35 2.89
CA SER A 136 5.99 -19.63 1.86
C SER A 136 6.86 -18.52 2.47
N MET A 137 6.36 -17.82 3.48
CA MET A 137 7.09 -16.81 4.23
C MET A 137 8.28 -17.42 4.99
N VAL A 138 8.04 -18.51 5.73
CA VAL A 138 9.10 -19.24 6.44
C VAL A 138 10.19 -19.72 5.49
N ALA A 139 9.81 -20.27 4.33
CA ALA A 139 10.76 -20.69 3.31
C ALA A 139 11.59 -19.51 2.76
N SER A 140 10.99 -18.34 2.60
CA SER A 140 11.68 -17.14 2.14
C SER A 140 12.69 -16.63 3.18
N LEU A 141 12.32 -16.60 4.46
CA LEU A 141 13.21 -16.21 5.56
C LEU A 141 14.40 -17.18 5.73
N ALA A 142 14.15 -18.48 5.59
CA ALA A 142 15.20 -19.50 5.68
C ALA A 142 16.15 -19.41 4.48
N ARG A 143 15.63 -19.25 3.24
CA ARG A 143 16.46 -19.08 2.04
C ARG A 143 17.29 -17.80 2.09
N ALA A 144 16.77 -16.73 2.66
CA ALA A 144 17.50 -15.48 2.86
C ALA A 144 18.54 -15.57 4.00
N GLY A 145 18.56 -16.65 4.77
CA GLY A 145 19.47 -16.84 5.90
C GLY A 145 19.13 -15.95 7.10
N VAL A 146 17.89 -15.45 7.21
CA VAL A 146 17.41 -14.66 8.35
C VAL A 146 17.20 -15.55 9.56
N VAL A 147 16.73 -16.77 9.34
CA VAL A 147 16.55 -17.80 10.38
C VAL A 147 17.38 -19.03 10.05
N GLY A 148 18.05 -19.60 11.07
CA GLY A 148 18.96 -20.71 10.89
C GLY A 148 18.30 -22.03 10.49
N SER A 149 16.98 -22.19 10.72
CA SER A 149 16.20 -23.35 10.33
C SER A 149 14.73 -22.99 10.11
N GLY A 150 14.25 -23.13 8.87
CA GLY A 150 12.85 -22.90 8.54
C GLY A 150 11.89 -23.86 9.25
N THR A 151 12.26 -25.15 9.36
CA THR A 151 11.42 -26.15 10.03
C THR A 151 11.25 -25.84 11.51
N LEU A 152 12.35 -25.54 12.23
CA LEU A 152 12.30 -25.18 13.65
C LEU A 152 11.56 -23.83 13.84
N PHE A 153 11.74 -22.87 12.93
CA PHE A 153 11.04 -21.61 12.97
C PHE A 153 9.54 -21.78 12.77
N HIS A 154 9.14 -22.62 11.82
CA HIS A 154 7.72 -22.95 11.60
C HIS A 154 7.09 -23.58 12.85
N LEU A 155 7.77 -24.60 13.43
CA LEU A 155 7.29 -25.25 14.65
C LEU A 155 7.21 -24.28 15.83
N TRP A 156 8.20 -23.40 15.97
CA TRP A 156 8.23 -22.36 17.01
C TRP A 156 7.06 -21.39 16.82
N LEU A 157 6.76 -20.95 15.59
CA LEU A 157 5.63 -20.07 15.31
C LEU A 157 4.28 -20.65 15.71
N LEU A 158 4.11 -22.00 15.62
CA LEU A 158 2.88 -22.67 16.07
C LEU A 158 2.67 -22.57 17.60
N THR A 159 3.72 -22.32 18.37
CA THR A 159 3.67 -22.13 19.84
C THR A 159 3.46 -20.68 20.25
N GLN A 160 3.56 -19.73 19.31
CA GLN A 160 3.37 -18.32 19.56
C GLN A 160 1.96 -17.90 19.15
N HIS A 161 1.35 -17.03 19.93
CA HIS A 161 0.09 -16.37 19.53
C HIS A 161 0.49 -15.25 18.57
N GLY A 162 0.42 -15.52 17.26
CA GLY A 162 1.02 -14.69 16.24
C GLY A 162 0.40 -13.31 16.11
N GLY A 163 1.25 -12.30 15.97
CA GLY A 163 0.89 -10.98 15.47
C GLY A 163 0.58 -11.02 13.96
N VAL A 164 -0.03 -9.94 13.47
CA VAL A 164 -0.31 -9.81 12.04
C VAL A 164 0.95 -9.39 11.31
N ILE A 165 1.47 -10.28 10.46
CA ILE A 165 2.59 -9.97 9.58
C ILE A 165 2.05 -9.27 8.33
N GLN A 166 2.49 -8.05 8.08
CA GLN A 166 2.06 -7.27 6.93
C GLN A 166 2.80 -7.73 5.66
N PRO A 167 2.11 -7.78 4.51
CA PRO A 167 2.77 -7.99 3.22
C PRO A 167 3.74 -6.83 2.94
N GLY A 168 4.87 -7.15 2.30
CA GLY A 168 5.82 -6.11 1.94
C GLY A 168 7.25 -6.60 1.92
N ALA A 169 8.18 -5.70 1.67
CA ALA A 169 9.59 -6.00 1.63
C ALA A 169 10.29 -5.54 2.92
N TYR A 170 11.12 -6.42 3.44
CA TYR A 170 11.79 -6.29 4.72
C TYR A 170 13.29 -6.40 4.54
N ARG A 171 14.04 -5.51 5.18
CA ARG A 171 15.49 -5.64 5.38
C ARG A 171 15.72 -6.20 6.78
N LEU A 172 16.13 -7.46 6.87
CA LEU A 172 16.35 -8.19 8.10
C LEU A 172 17.83 -8.58 8.23
N ARG A 173 18.33 -8.77 9.44
CA ARG A 173 19.68 -9.27 9.65
C ARG A 173 19.72 -10.77 9.38
N ARG A 174 20.85 -11.25 8.89
CA ARG A 174 21.08 -12.69 8.80
C ARG A 174 21.29 -13.29 10.17
N ASP A 175 20.88 -14.54 10.33
CA ASP A 175 20.94 -15.30 11.57
C ASP A 175 20.36 -14.54 12.79
N GLU A 176 19.32 -13.74 12.54
CA GLU A 176 18.54 -13.06 13.57
C GLU A 176 17.68 -14.10 14.29
N GLY A 177 17.71 -14.17 15.62
CA GLY A 177 16.94 -15.17 16.36
C GLY A 177 15.44 -15.08 16.08
N PHE A 178 14.73 -16.19 16.27
CA PHE A 178 13.32 -16.34 15.86
C PHE A 178 12.41 -15.23 16.40
N ALA A 179 12.54 -14.89 17.67
CA ALA A 179 11.74 -13.84 18.29
C ALA A 179 12.07 -12.44 17.73
N ALA A 180 13.33 -12.19 17.36
CA ALA A 180 13.74 -10.92 16.78
C ALA A 180 13.22 -10.79 15.34
N ALA A 181 13.30 -11.86 14.56
CA ALA A 181 12.74 -11.90 13.20
C ALA A 181 11.23 -11.65 13.20
N VAL A 182 10.47 -12.25 14.13
CA VAL A 182 9.03 -12.01 14.24
C VAL A 182 8.73 -10.57 14.63
N ARG A 183 9.40 -10.02 15.65
CA ARG A 183 9.20 -8.60 16.01
C ARG A 183 9.49 -7.65 14.86
N ALA A 184 10.54 -7.91 14.08
CA ALA A 184 10.86 -7.10 12.92
C ALA A 184 9.78 -7.19 11.82
N LEU A 185 9.17 -8.37 11.63
CA LEU A 185 8.06 -8.57 10.68
C LEU A 185 6.76 -7.91 11.17
N GLU A 186 6.47 -7.96 12.47
CA GLU A 186 5.32 -7.32 13.10
C GLU A 186 5.42 -5.79 13.10
N ALA A 187 6.65 -5.24 13.18
CA ALA A 187 6.89 -3.81 13.04
C ALA A 187 6.54 -3.26 11.65
N GLY A 188 6.35 -4.14 10.68
CA GLY A 188 5.97 -3.77 9.31
C GLY A 188 7.15 -3.62 8.35
N PRO A 189 6.86 -3.50 7.04
CA PRO A 189 7.86 -3.34 6.00
C PRO A 189 8.75 -2.12 6.25
N ASN A 190 10.06 -2.30 6.12
CA ASN A 190 11.07 -1.29 6.46
C ASN A 190 11.98 -0.90 5.29
N LEU A 191 11.55 -1.16 4.05
CA LEU A 191 12.24 -0.72 2.84
C LEU A 191 11.72 0.64 2.37
N ASP A 192 12.56 1.31 1.58
CA ASP A 192 12.20 2.59 0.98
C ASP A 192 10.94 2.48 0.14
N ARG A 193 10.05 3.46 0.29
CA ARG A 193 8.79 3.53 -0.43
C ARG A 193 8.81 4.69 -1.40
N LEU A 194 8.65 4.39 -2.67
CA LEU A 194 8.41 5.39 -3.70
C LEU A 194 6.93 5.74 -3.71
N VAL A 195 6.62 6.96 -3.30
CA VAL A 195 5.26 7.50 -3.39
C VAL A 195 5.15 8.31 -4.68
N VAL A 196 4.25 7.90 -5.56
CA VAL A 196 3.94 8.56 -6.83
C VAL A 196 2.56 9.19 -6.73
N PRO A 197 2.46 10.50 -6.52
CA PRO A 197 1.18 11.20 -6.55
C PRO A 197 0.59 11.21 -7.97
N PRO A 198 -0.74 11.33 -8.11
CA PRO A 198 -1.35 11.71 -9.38
C PRO A 198 -0.76 13.03 -9.91
N GLY A 199 -0.72 13.19 -11.22
CA GLY A 199 -0.19 14.37 -11.86
C GLY A 199 1.33 14.40 -12.05
N PHE A 200 2.08 13.36 -11.60
CA PHE A 200 3.52 13.27 -11.84
C PHE A 200 3.82 12.83 -13.26
N THR A 201 4.87 13.41 -13.83
CA THR A 201 5.50 12.97 -15.09
C THR A 201 6.47 11.81 -14.84
N VAL A 202 6.83 11.06 -15.87
CA VAL A 202 7.90 10.04 -15.81
C VAL A 202 9.21 10.64 -15.27
N ALA A 203 9.54 11.88 -15.66
CA ALA A 203 10.74 12.57 -15.19
C ALA A 203 10.72 12.88 -13.70
N GLU A 204 9.57 13.29 -13.15
CA GLU A 204 9.37 13.54 -11.72
C GLU A 204 9.40 12.26 -10.91
N ILE A 205 8.78 11.18 -11.42
CA ILE A 205 8.86 9.84 -10.79
C ILE A 205 10.31 9.39 -10.72
N ALA A 206 11.07 9.50 -11.84
CA ALA A 206 12.48 9.14 -11.90
C ALA A 206 13.34 9.98 -10.94
N ALA A 207 13.04 11.29 -10.81
CA ALA A 207 13.73 12.15 -9.85
C ALA A 207 13.47 11.71 -8.41
N ARG A 208 12.23 11.36 -8.06
CA ARG A 208 11.87 10.86 -6.75
C ARG A 208 12.47 9.48 -6.45
N TYR A 209 12.53 8.60 -7.44
CA TYR A 209 13.25 7.33 -7.36
C TYR A 209 14.74 7.54 -7.06
N GLY A 210 15.36 8.53 -7.72
CA GLY A 210 16.75 8.94 -7.47
C GLY A 210 16.99 9.51 -6.08
N ALA A 211 16.05 10.30 -5.55
CA ALA A 211 16.14 10.88 -4.20
C ALA A 211 16.12 9.80 -3.09
N LEU A 212 15.63 8.60 -3.36
CA LEU A 212 15.67 7.44 -2.48
C LEU A 212 16.98 6.63 -2.60
N GLY A 213 17.98 7.13 -3.34
CA GLY A 213 19.28 6.47 -3.50
C GLY A 213 19.35 5.43 -4.62
N PHE A 214 18.33 5.33 -5.46
CA PHE A 214 18.32 4.44 -6.64
C PHE A 214 18.79 5.18 -7.90
N SER A 215 19.07 4.46 -8.97
CA SER A 215 19.56 5.07 -10.20
C SER A 215 18.43 5.70 -11.02
N ARG A 216 18.34 7.05 -11.03
CA ARG A 216 17.43 7.80 -11.91
C ARG A 216 17.62 7.44 -13.40
N VAL A 217 18.88 7.28 -13.84
CA VAL A 217 19.18 6.93 -15.23
C VAL A 217 18.66 5.54 -15.58
N ALA A 218 18.82 4.56 -14.68
CA ALA A 218 18.29 3.22 -14.89
C ALA A 218 16.75 3.22 -14.95
N PHE A 219 16.09 4.05 -14.15
CA PHE A 219 14.63 4.20 -14.20
C PHE A 219 14.16 4.78 -15.54
N LEU A 220 14.76 5.89 -15.98
CA LEU A 220 14.41 6.52 -17.26
C LEU A 220 14.65 5.57 -18.44
N ARG A 221 15.76 4.82 -18.42
CA ARG A 221 16.04 3.79 -19.43
C ARG A 221 14.98 2.70 -19.41
N ALA A 222 14.64 2.17 -18.24
CA ALA A 222 13.56 1.18 -18.11
C ALA A 222 12.22 1.71 -18.64
N ALA A 223 11.92 3.00 -18.41
CA ALA A 223 10.71 3.64 -18.91
C ALA A 223 10.66 3.80 -20.45
N THR A 224 11.78 3.64 -21.14
CA THR A 224 11.83 3.59 -22.63
C THR A 224 11.87 2.16 -23.18
N GLU A 225 12.28 1.18 -22.36
CA GLU A 225 12.42 -0.23 -22.78
C GLU A 225 11.17 -1.07 -22.47
N VAL A 226 10.47 -0.75 -21.38
CA VAL A 226 9.21 -1.42 -20.98
C VAL A 226 8.07 -0.90 -21.86
N ARG A 227 7.19 -1.80 -22.32
CA ARG A 227 6.01 -1.47 -23.11
C ARG A 227 4.74 -1.64 -22.27
N ALA A 228 3.81 -0.70 -22.43
CA ALA A 228 2.49 -0.79 -21.81
C ALA A 228 1.43 -1.30 -22.84
N PRO A 229 0.43 -2.08 -22.39
CA PRO A 229 -0.61 -2.60 -23.31
C PRO A 229 -1.39 -1.52 -24.07
N LEU A 230 -1.59 -0.35 -23.46
CA LEU A 230 -2.29 0.78 -24.08
C LEU A 230 -1.39 1.70 -24.91
N GLU A 231 -0.08 1.48 -24.90
CA GLU A 231 0.88 2.31 -25.64
C GLU A 231 0.81 2.01 -27.14
N PRO A 232 0.56 3.02 -28.01
CA PRO A 232 0.58 2.82 -29.45
C PRO A 232 1.96 2.37 -29.96
N PRO A 233 2.02 1.63 -31.08
CA PRO A 233 3.28 1.07 -31.60
C PRO A 233 4.35 2.12 -31.94
N ASP A 234 3.93 3.30 -32.34
CA ASP A 234 4.77 4.45 -32.75
C ASP A 234 5.13 5.39 -31.60
N VAL A 235 4.56 5.15 -30.42
CA VAL A 235 4.86 5.90 -29.20
C VAL A 235 5.89 5.12 -28.37
N HIS A 236 6.94 5.82 -27.91
CA HIS A 236 8.02 5.21 -27.12
C HIS A 236 8.22 5.94 -25.78
N THR A 237 7.11 6.13 -25.07
CA THR A 237 7.13 6.72 -23.73
C THR A 237 6.02 6.15 -22.87
N LEU A 238 6.33 5.91 -21.60
CA LEU A 238 5.34 5.53 -20.60
C LEU A 238 4.69 6.74 -19.91
N GLU A 239 4.77 7.95 -20.52
CA GLU A 239 4.11 9.12 -19.95
C GLU A 239 2.61 8.87 -19.84
N GLY A 240 2.07 9.10 -18.64
CA GLY A 240 0.68 8.83 -18.30
C GLY A 240 0.32 7.35 -18.06
N LEU A 241 1.24 6.41 -18.30
CA LEU A 241 1.00 4.95 -18.19
C LEU A 241 1.65 4.31 -16.96
N LEU A 242 2.19 5.11 -16.05
CA LEU A 242 2.72 4.68 -14.76
C LEU A 242 1.71 5.02 -13.67
N ALA A 243 1.09 4.03 -13.02
CA ALA A 243 0.05 4.27 -12.03
C ALA A 243 0.54 5.10 -10.83
N PRO A 244 -0.21 6.11 -10.38
CA PRO A 244 0.01 6.72 -9.08
C PRO A 244 -0.12 5.70 -7.96
N GLY A 245 0.65 5.87 -6.86
CA GLY A 245 0.58 4.94 -5.74
C GLY A 245 1.84 4.89 -4.90
N THR A 246 1.88 3.91 -4.00
CA THR A 246 3.06 3.64 -3.17
C THR A 246 3.67 2.30 -3.57
N TYR A 247 4.96 2.33 -3.90
CA TYR A 247 5.72 1.17 -4.37
C TYR A 247 6.87 0.90 -3.41
N GLN A 248 7.03 -0.35 -3.01
CA GLN A 248 8.18 -0.75 -2.20
C GLN A 248 9.36 -1.02 -3.13
N LEU A 249 10.49 -0.39 -2.83
CA LEU A 249 11.71 -0.56 -3.60
C LEU A 249 12.61 -1.59 -2.92
N VAL A 250 13.05 -2.58 -3.68
CA VAL A 250 13.96 -3.62 -3.20
C VAL A 250 15.38 -3.28 -3.64
N PRO A 251 16.32 -3.04 -2.71
CA PRO A 251 17.71 -2.79 -3.07
C PRO A 251 18.32 -3.96 -3.85
N GLY A 252 18.97 -3.63 -4.97
CA GLY A 252 19.57 -4.63 -5.85
C GLY A 252 18.65 -5.18 -6.94
N GLU A 253 17.35 -4.86 -6.91
CA GLU A 253 16.47 -5.15 -8.04
C GLU A 253 16.68 -4.14 -9.18
N PRO A 254 16.60 -4.58 -10.44
CA PRO A 254 16.62 -3.68 -11.59
C PRO A 254 15.46 -2.68 -11.54
N ALA A 255 15.70 -1.42 -11.93
CA ALA A 255 14.67 -0.39 -12.03
C ALA A 255 13.50 -0.80 -12.94
N GLN A 256 13.75 -1.69 -13.89
CA GLN A 256 12.75 -2.29 -14.77
C GLN A 256 11.60 -2.93 -13.98
N ARG A 257 11.88 -3.60 -12.85
CA ARG A 257 10.84 -4.21 -11.99
C ARG A 257 9.88 -3.17 -11.41
N ALA A 258 10.41 -2.02 -10.98
CA ALA A 258 9.58 -0.93 -10.47
C ALA A 258 8.69 -0.36 -11.59
N VAL A 259 9.25 -0.15 -12.79
CA VAL A 259 8.51 0.35 -13.95
C VAL A 259 7.45 -0.67 -14.40
N GLU A 260 7.80 -1.96 -14.54
CA GLU A 260 6.85 -3.03 -14.88
C GLU A 260 5.69 -3.10 -13.87
N GLY A 261 5.99 -2.97 -12.58
CA GLY A 261 4.96 -2.94 -11.53
C GLY A 261 4.03 -1.75 -11.62
N MET A 262 4.53 -0.57 -12.01
CA MET A 262 3.72 0.63 -12.23
C MET A 262 2.84 0.51 -13.47
N VAL A 263 3.37 -0.03 -14.56
CA VAL A 263 2.62 -0.30 -15.80
C VAL A 263 1.52 -1.34 -15.57
N ALA A 264 1.84 -2.47 -14.92
CA ALA A 264 0.87 -3.52 -14.64
C ALA A 264 -0.31 -3.00 -13.79
N ARG A 265 0.00 -2.17 -12.78
CA ARG A 265 -1.02 -1.55 -11.95
C ARG A 265 -1.86 -0.54 -12.74
N PHE A 266 -1.24 0.27 -13.60
CA PHE A 266 -1.96 1.21 -14.45
C PHE A 266 -2.95 0.48 -15.38
N ASP A 267 -2.50 -0.60 -16.00
CA ASP A 267 -3.30 -1.42 -16.89
C ASP A 267 -4.49 -2.09 -16.15
N GLU A 268 -4.31 -2.53 -14.92
CA GLU A 268 -5.39 -3.02 -14.06
C GLU A 268 -6.40 -1.90 -13.72
N GLU A 269 -5.91 -0.74 -13.27
CA GLU A 269 -6.73 0.41 -12.90
C GLU A 269 -7.48 0.99 -14.12
N ALA A 270 -6.82 1.07 -15.29
CA ALA A 270 -7.43 1.53 -16.54
C ALA A 270 -8.56 0.59 -16.99
N ARG A 271 -8.33 -0.73 -16.98
CA ARG A 271 -9.37 -1.73 -17.29
C ARG A 271 -10.52 -1.68 -16.27
N ALA A 272 -10.24 -1.54 -15.00
CA ALA A 272 -11.26 -1.41 -13.96
C ALA A 272 -12.10 -0.12 -14.13
N ALA A 273 -11.49 0.97 -14.62
CA ALA A 273 -12.18 2.20 -14.96
C ALA A 273 -13.03 2.08 -16.24
N GLY A 274 -12.85 1.03 -17.06
CA GLY A 274 -13.57 0.80 -18.30
C GLY A 274 -12.83 1.22 -19.57
N ILE A 275 -11.55 1.61 -19.49
CA ILE A 275 -10.75 1.97 -20.66
C ILE A 275 -10.61 0.74 -21.58
N GLY A 276 -10.99 0.91 -22.84
CA GLY A 276 -10.96 -0.17 -23.85
C GLY A 276 -12.11 -1.16 -23.78
N SER A 277 -13.07 -1.00 -22.86
CA SER A 277 -14.22 -1.93 -22.71
C SER A 277 -15.42 -1.62 -23.63
N GLY A 278 -15.37 -0.51 -24.34
CA GLY A 278 -16.46 -0.07 -25.22
C GLY A 278 -16.13 1.23 -25.96
N PRO A 279 -17.10 1.83 -26.67
CA PRO A 279 -16.89 3.08 -27.37
C PRO A 279 -16.62 4.21 -26.39
N ALA A 280 -15.54 4.95 -26.64
CA ALA A 280 -15.20 6.13 -25.85
C ALA A 280 -15.91 7.39 -26.39
N PRO A 281 -16.04 8.45 -25.55
CA PRO A 281 -16.57 9.73 -25.99
C PRO A 281 -15.79 10.29 -27.19
N ALA A 282 -16.48 10.97 -28.09
CA ALA A 282 -15.92 11.57 -29.31
C ALA A 282 -15.21 10.56 -30.24
N GLY A 283 -15.41 9.25 -30.07
CA GLY A 283 -14.78 8.22 -30.91
C GLY A 283 -13.26 8.08 -30.68
N LEU A 284 -12.75 8.55 -29.55
CA LEU A 284 -11.33 8.45 -29.21
C LEU A 284 -10.92 6.99 -28.97
N ASP A 285 -9.68 6.67 -29.30
CA ASP A 285 -9.09 5.39 -28.90
C ASP A 285 -8.76 5.35 -27.40
N PRO A 286 -8.48 4.17 -26.82
CA PRO A 286 -8.18 4.03 -25.39
C PRO A 286 -7.00 4.88 -24.92
N TYR A 287 -5.95 5.03 -25.72
CA TYR A 287 -4.80 5.86 -25.40
C TYR A 287 -5.14 7.34 -25.37
N GLN A 288 -5.89 7.82 -26.35
CA GLN A 288 -6.39 9.20 -26.40
C GLN A 288 -7.27 9.54 -25.20
N VAL A 289 -8.06 8.57 -24.68
CA VAL A 289 -8.81 8.77 -23.42
C VAL A 289 -7.86 8.98 -22.24
N VAL A 290 -6.73 8.28 -22.20
CA VAL A 290 -5.69 8.52 -21.16
C VAL A 290 -5.07 9.91 -21.34
N VAL A 291 -4.86 10.36 -22.58
CA VAL A 291 -4.42 11.76 -22.84
C VAL A 291 -5.40 12.74 -22.23
N VAL A 292 -6.71 12.61 -22.49
CA VAL A 292 -7.75 13.47 -21.88
C VAL A 292 -7.73 13.38 -20.37
N ALA A 293 -7.59 12.18 -19.80
CA ALA A 293 -7.52 11.98 -18.35
C ALA A 293 -6.31 12.72 -17.72
N SER A 294 -5.17 12.77 -18.42
CA SER A 294 -3.99 13.50 -17.96
C SER A 294 -4.18 15.02 -17.96
N LEU A 295 -4.97 15.55 -18.92
CA LEU A 295 -5.37 16.97 -18.93
C LEU A 295 -6.28 17.27 -17.73
N ILE A 296 -7.32 16.45 -17.53
CA ILE A 296 -8.26 16.58 -16.40
C ILE A 296 -7.52 16.53 -15.07
N GLU A 297 -6.54 15.64 -14.92
CA GLU A 297 -5.74 15.52 -13.68
C GLU A 297 -4.99 16.79 -13.33
N ARG A 298 -4.52 17.53 -14.35
CA ARG A 298 -3.75 18.76 -14.18
C ARG A 298 -4.61 20.00 -14.02
N GLU A 299 -5.85 19.97 -14.49
CA GLU A 299 -6.78 21.10 -14.49
C GLU A 299 -7.72 21.06 -13.28
N ALA A 300 -8.48 19.97 -13.12
CA ALA A 300 -9.54 19.90 -12.12
C ALA A 300 -9.01 19.62 -10.71
N ARG A 301 -9.05 20.60 -9.85
CA ARG A 301 -8.68 20.45 -8.44
C ARG A 301 -9.70 19.66 -7.65
N LEU A 302 -10.99 19.90 -7.88
CA LEU A 302 -12.09 19.23 -7.20
C LEU A 302 -12.60 18.03 -8.00
N ALA A 303 -12.90 16.95 -7.27
CA ALA A 303 -13.44 15.73 -7.89
C ALA A 303 -14.76 15.97 -8.65
N ALA A 304 -15.60 16.88 -8.17
CA ALA A 304 -16.89 17.24 -8.77
C ALA A 304 -16.76 17.98 -10.11
N ASP A 305 -15.61 18.60 -10.38
CA ASP A 305 -15.38 19.38 -11.58
C ASP A 305 -14.71 18.56 -12.70
N ARG A 306 -14.05 17.43 -12.38
CA ARG A 306 -13.40 16.54 -13.37
C ARG A 306 -14.31 16.15 -14.53
N PRO A 307 -15.57 15.66 -14.32
CA PRO A 307 -16.45 15.32 -15.44
C PRO A 307 -16.90 16.52 -16.29
N LYS A 308 -16.92 17.73 -15.71
CA LYS A 308 -17.25 18.96 -16.41
C LYS A 308 -16.06 19.46 -17.24
N VAL A 309 -14.84 19.40 -16.69
CA VAL A 309 -13.60 19.69 -17.44
C VAL A 309 -13.47 18.72 -18.62
N ALA A 310 -13.74 17.41 -18.40
CA ALA A 310 -13.83 16.43 -19.49
C ALA A 310 -14.80 16.88 -20.58
N ARG A 311 -15.99 17.36 -20.19
CA ARG A 311 -16.99 17.85 -21.14
C ARG A 311 -16.48 19.02 -21.96
N VAL A 312 -15.82 20.00 -21.32
CA VAL A 312 -15.22 21.14 -22.03
C VAL A 312 -14.18 20.67 -23.05
N VAL A 313 -13.31 19.74 -22.68
CA VAL A 313 -12.31 19.17 -23.59
C VAL A 313 -12.99 18.54 -24.81
N TYR A 314 -14.00 17.71 -24.61
CA TYR A 314 -14.71 17.05 -25.72
C TYR A 314 -15.50 18.02 -26.59
N ASN A 315 -16.16 19.03 -26.01
CA ASN A 315 -16.88 20.05 -26.77
C ASN A 315 -15.90 20.87 -27.64
N ARG A 316 -14.76 21.30 -27.07
CA ARG A 316 -13.74 22.01 -27.85
C ARG A 316 -13.13 21.16 -28.96
N LEU A 317 -12.91 19.84 -28.73
CA LEU A 317 -12.47 18.91 -29.78
C LEU A 317 -13.50 18.81 -30.90
N ALA A 318 -14.79 18.69 -30.57
CA ALA A 318 -15.89 18.62 -31.56
C ALA A 318 -16.01 19.90 -32.38
N ASP A 319 -15.79 21.05 -31.75
CA ASP A 319 -15.85 22.39 -32.40
C ASP A 319 -14.51 22.78 -33.06
N HIS A 320 -13.50 21.86 -33.09
CA HIS A 320 -12.16 22.14 -33.60
C HIS A 320 -11.47 23.34 -32.93
N MET A 321 -11.86 23.64 -31.70
CA MET A 321 -11.24 24.69 -30.89
C MET A 321 -9.93 24.19 -30.29
N ARG A 322 -8.98 25.13 -30.10
CA ARG A 322 -7.75 24.88 -29.34
C ARG A 322 -8.12 24.60 -27.89
N LEU A 323 -7.47 23.61 -27.27
CA LEU A 323 -7.76 23.25 -25.88
C LEU A 323 -7.30 24.30 -24.87
N GLN A 324 -6.20 25.02 -25.14
CA GLN A 324 -5.66 26.11 -24.32
C GLN A 324 -5.52 25.70 -22.85
N VAL A 325 -4.86 24.59 -22.64
CA VAL A 325 -4.59 23.99 -21.32
C VAL A 325 -3.20 24.39 -20.87
N ASP A 326 -3.10 25.18 -19.80
CA ASP A 326 -1.83 25.69 -19.27
C ASP A 326 -0.84 24.59 -18.95
N ALA A 327 -1.32 23.48 -18.40
CA ALA A 327 -0.50 22.33 -18.03
C ALA A 327 0.24 21.73 -19.24
N THR A 328 -0.27 21.84 -20.45
CA THR A 328 0.39 21.34 -21.66
C THR A 328 1.60 22.21 -22.04
N VAL A 329 1.54 23.51 -21.80
CA VAL A 329 2.67 24.43 -21.98
C VAL A 329 3.72 24.18 -20.92
N LEU A 330 3.32 24.06 -19.64
CA LEU A 330 4.23 23.73 -18.54
C LEU A 330 4.97 22.40 -18.82
N TYR A 331 4.26 21.40 -19.32
CA TYR A 331 4.86 20.12 -19.69
C TYR A 331 5.91 20.29 -20.82
N ALA A 332 5.57 21.06 -21.85
CA ALA A 332 6.47 21.37 -22.96
C ALA A 332 7.76 22.07 -22.50
N GLU A 333 7.65 22.93 -21.49
CA GLU A 333 8.75 23.67 -20.87
C GLU A 333 9.48 22.86 -19.77
N HIS A 334 9.10 21.59 -19.54
CA HIS A 334 9.63 20.75 -18.44
C HIS A 334 9.44 21.39 -17.05
N ARG A 335 8.36 22.12 -16.86
CA ARG A 335 7.95 22.77 -15.61
C ARG A 335 6.73 22.08 -15.03
N SER A 336 6.69 21.93 -13.72
CA SER A 336 5.52 21.34 -13.04
C SER A 336 4.50 22.36 -12.56
N ALA A 337 4.89 23.64 -12.44
CA ALA A 337 4.02 24.73 -11.97
C ALA A 337 4.62 26.11 -12.30
N GLY A 338 3.84 27.14 -12.04
CA GLY A 338 4.21 28.53 -12.14
C GLY A 338 3.38 29.29 -13.19
N PRO A 339 3.44 30.63 -13.17
CA PRO A 339 2.73 31.44 -14.14
C PRO A 339 3.32 31.26 -15.55
N LEU A 340 2.47 31.33 -16.55
CA LEU A 340 2.87 31.34 -17.95
C LEU A 340 3.06 32.78 -18.41
N THR A 341 4.16 33.02 -19.12
CA THR A 341 4.38 34.27 -19.83
C THR A 341 3.75 34.23 -21.23
N ARG A 342 3.62 35.38 -21.88
CA ARG A 342 3.16 35.39 -23.27
C ARG A 342 4.08 34.60 -24.20
N ALA A 343 5.38 34.62 -23.96
CA ALA A 343 6.35 33.85 -24.72
C ALA A 343 6.13 32.36 -24.57
N ASP A 344 5.82 31.87 -23.35
CA ASP A 344 5.53 30.46 -23.09
C ASP A 344 4.31 30.00 -23.90
N LEU A 345 3.25 30.84 -24.02
CA LEU A 345 2.06 30.53 -24.80
C LEU A 345 2.31 30.43 -26.32
N GLU A 346 3.42 31.01 -26.80
CA GLU A 346 3.84 31.03 -28.20
C GLU A 346 4.91 29.95 -28.49
N THR A 347 5.35 29.17 -27.48
CA THR A 347 6.37 28.12 -27.61
C THR A 347 5.99 27.11 -28.71
N PRO A 348 6.86 26.87 -29.71
CA PRO A 348 6.55 25.94 -30.82
C PRO A 348 6.77 24.49 -30.41
N SER A 349 5.88 23.94 -29.59
CA SER A 349 5.90 22.55 -29.14
C SER A 349 4.62 21.84 -29.57
N PRO A 350 4.68 20.56 -29.99
CA PRO A 350 3.50 19.77 -30.33
C PRO A 350 2.56 19.56 -29.13
N TYR A 351 3.05 19.80 -27.92
CA TYR A 351 2.23 19.78 -26.70
C TYR A 351 1.50 21.09 -26.44
N ASN A 352 1.92 22.22 -27.05
CA ASN A 352 1.32 23.51 -26.78
C ASN A 352 -0.09 23.61 -27.41
N THR A 353 -1.11 23.40 -26.58
CA THR A 353 -2.52 23.45 -27.00
C THR A 353 -3.06 24.89 -27.19
N TYR A 354 -2.24 25.91 -26.98
CA TYR A 354 -2.50 27.29 -27.42
C TYR A 354 -2.15 27.51 -28.89
N VAL A 355 -1.19 26.73 -29.41
CA VAL A 355 -0.73 26.84 -30.80
C VAL A 355 -1.39 25.79 -31.67
N HIS A 356 -1.47 24.54 -31.19
CA HIS A 356 -1.98 23.40 -31.92
C HIS A 356 -3.40 23.06 -31.48
N ALA A 357 -4.29 22.73 -32.45
CA ALA A 357 -5.61 22.21 -32.18
C ALA A 357 -5.55 20.68 -31.97
N GLY A 358 -6.51 20.12 -31.24
CA GLY A 358 -6.56 18.71 -30.93
C GLY A 358 -5.85 18.34 -29.64
N LEU A 359 -5.71 17.02 -29.41
CA LEU A 359 -5.00 16.49 -28.25
C LEU A 359 -3.48 16.60 -28.42
N PRO A 360 -2.73 16.76 -27.32
CA PRO A 360 -1.28 16.59 -27.36
C PRO A 360 -0.92 15.15 -27.76
N PRO A 361 0.31 14.91 -28.28
CA PRO A 361 0.70 13.61 -28.83
C PRO A 361 0.74 12.48 -27.79
N THR A 362 0.96 12.79 -26.52
CA THR A 362 0.96 11.82 -25.42
C THR A 362 0.25 12.42 -24.20
N PRO A 363 -0.08 11.60 -23.17
CA PRO A 363 -0.41 12.14 -21.87
C PRO A 363 0.69 13.05 -21.34
N ILE A 364 0.36 13.98 -20.46
CA ILE A 364 1.31 14.94 -19.86
C ILE A 364 1.64 14.63 -18.40
N CYS A 365 1.01 13.62 -17.82
CA CYS A 365 1.25 13.13 -16.46
C CYS A 365 0.51 11.82 -16.22
N SER A 366 0.82 11.17 -15.11
CA SER A 366 0.11 9.98 -14.60
C SER A 366 -1.25 10.36 -14.02
N PRO A 367 -2.38 10.02 -14.67
CA PRO A 367 -3.71 10.35 -14.16
C PRO A 367 -4.14 9.42 -13.03
N SER A 368 -5.00 9.92 -12.14
CA SER A 368 -5.70 9.09 -11.15
C SER A 368 -6.84 8.29 -11.80
N VAL A 369 -7.31 7.23 -11.13
CA VAL A 369 -8.51 6.48 -11.53
C VAL A 369 -9.72 7.42 -11.66
N ALA A 370 -9.85 8.42 -10.80
CA ALA A 370 -10.94 9.39 -10.88
C ALA A 370 -10.93 10.22 -12.16
N SER A 371 -9.74 10.58 -12.67
CA SER A 371 -9.61 11.29 -13.95
C SER A 371 -9.83 10.37 -15.14
N LEU A 372 -9.43 9.07 -15.07
CA LEU A 372 -9.76 8.06 -16.08
C LEU A 372 -11.28 7.87 -16.21
N VAL A 373 -11.97 7.73 -15.08
CA VAL A 373 -13.44 7.61 -15.04
C VAL A 373 -14.11 8.89 -15.57
N ALA A 374 -13.62 10.07 -15.20
CA ALA A 374 -14.17 11.34 -15.67
C ALA A 374 -13.99 11.52 -17.20
N ALA A 375 -12.87 11.08 -17.76
CA ALA A 375 -12.64 11.08 -19.20
C ALA A 375 -13.62 10.17 -19.94
N LEU A 376 -13.96 9.01 -19.37
CA LEU A 376 -14.97 8.09 -19.98
C LEU A 376 -16.41 8.56 -19.79
N HIS A 377 -16.70 9.27 -18.70
CA HIS A 377 -18.04 9.68 -18.31
C HIS A 377 -18.12 11.21 -18.11
N PRO A 378 -17.95 11.99 -19.20
CA PRO A 378 -18.07 13.45 -19.10
C PRO A 378 -19.48 13.85 -18.69
N ALA A 379 -19.61 14.90 -17.88
CA ALA A 379 -20.91 15.43 -17.50
C ALA A 379 -21.69 15.90 -18.71
N PRO A 380 -23.03 15.84 -18.72
CA PRO A 380 -23.83 16.45 -19.77
C PRO A 380 -23.71 17.97 -19.69
N GLY A 381 -23.56 18.67 -20.82
CA GLY A 381 -23.45 20.12 -20.90
C GLY A 381 -22.85 20.59 -22.21
N ASP A 382 -22.96 21.89 -22.45
CA ASP A 382 -22.51 22.60 -23.65
C ASP A 382 -21.34 23.57 -23.34
N TRP A 383 -20.66 23.38 -22.19
CA TRP A 383 -19.59 24.27 -21.75
C TRP A 383 -18.38 24.22 -22.68
N LEU A 384 -17.85 25.40 -22.95
CA LEU A 384 -16.62 25.60 -23.72
C LEU A 384 -15.52 26.27 -22.88
N TYR A 385 -15.89 26.84 -21.73
CA TYR A 385 -15.01 27.61 -20.88
C TYR A 385 -15.18 27.25 -19.41
N TYR A 386 -14.12 27.42 -18.65
CA TYR A 386 -14.12 27.34 -17.17
C TYR A 386 -13.08 28.29 -16.59
N VAL A 387 -13.24 28.65 -15.34
CA VAL A 387 -12.28 29.41 -14.56
C VAL A 387 -12.49 29.12 -13.07
N VAL A 388 -11.42 29.08 -12.30
CA VAL A 388 -11.48 28.95 -10.85
C VAL A 388 -12.14 30.17 -10.24
N VAL A 389 -13.22 30.00 -9.47
CA VAL A 389 -13.99 31.08 -8.83
C VAL A 389 -13.99 31.00 -7.31
N SER A 390 -13.30 30.05 -6.72
CA SER A 390 -13.25 29.85 -5.26
C SER A 390 -11.86 29.41 -4.81
N ARG A 391 -11.47 29.79 -3.58
CA ARG A 391 -10.15 29.46 -3.01
C ARG A 391 -9.96 27.97 -2.75
N ASP A 392 -11.02 27.21 -2.61
CA ASP A 392 -10.98 25.74 -2.55
C ASP A 392 -10.73 25.09 -3.92
N GLY A 393 -10.75 25.88 -5.00
CA GLY A 393 -10.51 25.46 -6.37
C GLY A 393 -11.77 25.09 -7.15
N ALA A 394 -12.97 25.47 -6.66
CA ALA A 394 -14.20 25.25 -7.42
C ALA A 394 -14.22 26.13 -8.67
N GLU A 395 -14.68 25.54 -9.78
CA GLU A 395 -14.71 26.15 -11.11
C GLU A 395 -16.12 26.58 -11.50
N ALA A 396 -16.23 27.68 -12.23
CA ALA A 396 -17.44 28.09 -12.93
C ALA A 396 -17.31 27.80 -14.42
N PHE A 397 -18.33 27.20 -14.98
CA PHE A 397 -18.39 26.73 -16.35
C PHE A 397 -19.34 27.61 -17.18
N SER A 398 -19.03 27.84 -18.44
CA SER A 398 -19.91 28.58 -19.37
C SER A 398 -19.80 28.06 -20.81
N ALA A 399 -20.92 28.15 -21.56
CA ALA A 399 -20.99 27.79 -22.96
C ALA A 399 -20.55 28.95 -23.86
N THR A 400 -20.60 30.20 -23.38
CA THR A 400 -20.33 31.41 -24.18
C THR A 400 -19.15 32.21 -23.64
N TYR A 401 -18.49 32.92 -24.53
CA TYR A 401 -17.40 33.84 -24.14
C TYR A 401 -17.87 34.94 -23.18
N ALA A 402 -19.09 35.48 -23.39
CA ALA A 402 -19.68 36.45 -22.49
C ALA A 402 -19.88 35.92 -21.07
N GLY A 403 -20.35 34.64 -20.95
CA GLY A 403 -20.43 33.94 -19.67
C GLY A 403 -19.05 33.74 -19.02
N GLN A 404 -18.04 33.40 -19.82
CA GLN A 404 -16.65 33.30 -19.32
C GLN A 404 -16.12 34.63 -18.76
N GLN A 405 -16.37 35.75 -19.45
CA GLN A 405 -16.00 37.06 -18.98
C GLN A 405 -16.69 37.40 -17.64
N ALA A 406 -17.97 37.05 -17.49
CA ALA A 406 -18.66 37.24 -16.22
C ALA A 406 -18.06 36.39 -15.08
N ASN A 407 -17.66 35.14 -15.40
CA ASN A 407 -17.00 34.25 -14.44
C ASN A 407 -15.58 34.76 -14.05
N ILE A 408 -14.82 35.28 -15.02
CA ILE A 408 -13.50 35.93 -14.75
C ILE A 408 -13.69 37.13 -13.82
N ALA A 409 -14.64 38.03 -14.13
CA ALA A 409 -14.94 39.17 -13.27
C ALA A 409 -15.40 38.75 -11.85
N LEU A 410 -16.06 37.57 -11.72
CA LEU A 410 -16.41 37.02 -10.42
C LEU A 410 -15.15 36.52 -9.69
N ALA A 411 -14.23 35.84 -10.37
CA ALA A 411 -12.96 35.41 -9.80
C ALA A 411 -12.12 36.60 -9.30
N GLU A 412 -11.99 37.62 -10.12
CA GLU A 412 -11.27 38.87 -9.77
C GLU A 412 -11.86 39.56 -8.52
N ARG A 413 -13.19 39.70 -8.45
CA ARG A 413 -13.87 40.26 -7.25
C ARG A 413 -13.63 39.41 -5.99
N ARG A 414 -13.31 38.13 -6.13
CA ARG A 414 -12.97 37.21 -5.04
C ARG A 414 -11.47 37.16 -4.74
N GLY A 415 -10.66 37.95 -5.47
CA GLY A 415 -9.20 38.00 -5.31
C GLY A 415 -8.50 36.71 -5.78
N LEU A 416 -8.99 36.13 -6.88
CA LEU A 416 -8.47 34.90 -7.50
C LEU A 416 -7.88 35.18 -8.91
N GLY A 417 -7.75 36.44 -9.30
CA GLY A 417 -7.15 36.89 -10.55
C GLY A 417 -5.65 37.12 -10.46
#